data_b3fd7c4e5623ae9cc8cf9b756ae4adf7
#
_entry.id   b3fd7c4e5623ae9cc8cf9b756ae4adf7
#
_cell.length_a   1.000
_cell.length_b   1.000
_cell.length_c   1.000
_cell.angle_alpha   90.00
_cell.angle_beta   90.00
_cell.angle_gamma   90.00
#
_symmetry.space_group_name_H-M   'P 1'
#
loop_
_entity.id
_entity.type
_entity.pdbx_description
1 polymer ?
#
loop_
_entity_poly.entity_id
_entity_poly.type
_entity_poly.pdbx_seq_one_letter_code
_entity_poly.pdbx_strand_id
1 'polypeptide(L)'
;PRFLTVRDTRFKEWIFVTGGCRKNEVLNPLRCALRELEEETRGVINIRSGEYTTFSFTIRQKNVADGIEILSVYHVFIFFVKYNQQEQNRLVRKFYDAKAKTDVRKEAKLPIRKTYDENDLMSFDTLDEYKARPRKWDNIVKNVVQNNEFYQALNSLNRRGFNLR
;
A
#
# COMPACT_ATOMS: atom_id res chain seq x y z
N PRO A 1 -15.79 0.34 6.15
CA PRO A 1 -14.81 -0.16 5.17
C PRO A 1 -13.52 -0.60 5.84
N ARG A 2 -12.82 -1.50 5.20
CA ARG A 2 -11.50 -1.93 5.63
C ARG A 2 -10.49 -1.57 4.56
N PHE A 3 -9.30 -1.22 5.01
CA PHE A 3 -8.20 -0.82 4.14
C PHE A 3 -7.14 -1.92 4.14
N LEU A 4 -6.59 -2.19 2.97
CA LEU A 4 -5.44 -3.07 2.87
C LEU A 4 -4.23 -2.41 3.51
N THR A 5 -3.63 -3.09 4.47
CA THR A 5 -2.42 -2.64 5.15
C THR A 5 -1.35 -3.72 5.10
N VAL A 6 -0.12 -3.31 5.05
CA VAL A 6 1.04 -4.21 5.05
C VAL A 6 2.07 -3.71 6.05
N ARG A 7 2.90 -4.61 6.55
CA ARG A 7 4.02 -4.25 7.40
C ARG A 7 5.33 -4.47 6.67
N ASP A 8 6.12 -3.43 6.58
CA ASP A 8 7.43 -3.45 5.97
C ASP A 8 8.40 -4.33 6.77
N THR A 9 9.14 -5.20 6.08
CA THR A 9 10.07 -6.14 6.71
C THR A 9 11.26 -5.45 7.36
N ARG A 10 11.75 -4.38 6.74
CA ARG A 10 12.97 -3.70 7.16
C ARG A 10 12.79 -2.85 8.41
N PHE A 11 11.76 -1.98 8.41
CA PHE A 11 11.48 -1.04 9.50
C PHE A 11 10.39 -1.51 10.45
N LYS A 12 9.66 -2.57 10.08
CA LYS A 12 8.51 -3.09 10.84
C LYS A 12 7.41 -2.04 11.04
N GLU A 13 7.23 -1.19 10.05
CA GLU A 13 6.21 -0.16 10.05
C GLU A 13 4.97 -0.58 9.26
N TRP A 14 3.80 -0.30 9.79
CA TRP A 14 2.53 -0.51 9.11
C TRP A 14 2.25 0.65 8.17
N ILE A 15 1.98 0.31 6.91
CA ILE A 15 1.74 1.27 5.82
C ILE A 15 0.53 0.84 4.98
N PHE A 16 -0.01 1.80 4.24
CA PHE A 16 -0.72 1.47 3.01
C PHE A 16 0.32 1.18 1.93
N VAL A 17 -0.04 0.37 0.94
CA VAL A 17 0.91 0.02 -0.14
C VAL A 17 1.50 1.30 -0.74
N THR A 18 2.82 1.37 -0.77
CA THR A 18 3.57 2.55 -1.23
C THR A 18 4.84 2.08 -1.92
N GLY A 19 5.15 2.65 -3.07
CA GLY A 19 6.39 2.33 -3.75
C GLY A 19 6.82 3.40 -4.74
N GLY A 20 8.04 3.26 -5.22
CA GLY A 20 8.65 4.16 -6.19
C GLY A 20 8.38 3.75 -7.63
N CYS A 21 8.11 4.73 -8.48
CA CYS A 21 7.90 4.48 -9.90
C CYS A 21 9.22 4.24 -10.64
N ARG A 22 9.21 3.29 -11.56
CA ARG A 22 10.30 3.09 -12.51
C ARG A 22 10.32 4.21 -13.54
N LYS A 23 11.45 4.39 -14.22
CA LYS A 23 11.59 5.43 -15.27
C LYS A 23 10.46 5.40 -16.30
N ASN A 24 10.09 4.20 -16.75
CA ASN A 24 9.04 4.03 -17.76
C ASN A 24 7.61 4.17 -17.21
N GLU A 25 7.46 4.38 -15.90
CA GLU A 25 6.17 4.55 -15.22
C GLU A 25 5.91 5.98 -14.77
N VAL A 26 6.89 6.88 -14.89
CA VAL A 26 6.79 8.27 -14.38
C VAL A 26 5.59 9.02 -14.96
N LEU A 27 5.28 8.78 -16.23
CA LEU A 27 4.13 9.40 -16.91
C LEU A 27 2.83 8.60 -16.71
N ASN A 28 2.87 7.49 -15.99
CA ASN A 28 1.70 6.67 -15.70
C ASN A 28 1.73 6.20 -14.24
N PRO A 29 1.43 7.10 -13.29
CA PRO A 29 1.47 6.75 -11.86
C PRO A 29 0.49 5.68 -11.45
N LEU A 30 -0.64 5.54 -12.14
CA LEU A 30 -1.59 4.46 -11.88
C LEU A 30 -0.97 3.08 -12.14
N ARG A 31 -0.26 2.93 -13.26
CA ARG A 31 0.45 1.68 -13.58
C ARG A 31 1.50 1.35 -12.51
N CYS A 32 2.22 2.36 -12.06
CA CYS A 32 3.18 2.25 -10.97
C CYS A 32 2.50 1.74 -9.69
N ALA A 33 1.39 2.36 -9.30
CA ALA A 33 0.64 1.98 -8.09
C ALA A 33 0.13 0.54 -8.16
N LEU A 34 -0.40 0.12 -9.31
CA LEU A 34 -0.92 -1.25 -9.48
C LEU A 34 0.21 -2.30 -9.45
N ARG A 35 1.37 -1.98 -10.01
CA ARG A 35 2.55 -2.85 -9.93
C ARG A 35 3.02 -3.00 -8.48
N GLU A 36 3.14 -1.90 -7.75
CA GLU A 36 3.52 -1.92 -6.34
C GLU A 36 2.51 -2.70 -5.48
N LEU A 37 1.22 -2.53 -5.77
CA LEU A 37 0.17 -3.30 -5.08
C LEU A 37 0.38 -4.80 -5.25
N GLU A 38 0.66 -5.26 -6.46
CA GLU A 38 0.93 -6.67 -6.72
C GLU A 38 2.20 -7.14 -6.01
N GLU A 39 3.29 -6.42 -6.16
CA GLU A 39 4.58 -6.78 -5.55
C GLU A 39 4.51 -6.78 -4.02
N GLU A 40 3.95 -5.75 -3.43
CA GLU A 40 3.89 -5.60 -1.97
C GLU A 40 2.90 -6.54 -1.29
N THR A 41 1.97 -7.10 -2.03
CA THR A 41 1.07 -8.16 -1.55
C THR A 41 1.52 -9.56 -1.98
N ARG A 42 2.74 -9.72 -2.43
CA ARG A 42 3.31 -11.01 -2.89
C ARG A 42 2.51 -11.65 -4.03
N GLY A 43 1.95 -10.81 -4.92
CA GLY A 43 1.13 -11.26 -6.04
C GLY A 43 -0.30 -11.66 -5.68
N VAL A 44 -0.70 -11.50 -4.42
CA VAL A 44 -2.03 -11.93 -3.94
C VAL A 44 -3.14 -10.98 -4.40
N ILE A 45 -2.88 -9.68 -4.39
CA ILE A 45 -3.83 -8.66 -4.86
C ILE A 45 -3.36 -8.15 -6.22
N ASN A 46 -4.17 -8.40 -7.22
CA ASN A 46 -3.91 -7.94 -8.59
C ASN A 46 -5.17 -7.28 -9.14
N ILE A 47 -5.20 -5.96 -9.17
CA ILE A 47 -6.31 -5.16 -9.68
C ILE A 47 -5.92 -4.68 -11.08
N ARG A 48 -6.73 -4.99 -12.08
CA ARG A 48 -6.49 -4.60 -13.48
C ARG A 48 -7.44 -3.52 -13.97
N SER A 49 -8.60 -3.42 -13.34
CA SER A 49 -9.62 -2.43 -13.66
C SER A 49 -10.49 -2.20 -12.44
N GLY A 50 -11.23 -1.11 -12.43
CA GLY A 50 -12.16 -0.78 -11.36
C GLY A 50 -12.26 0.72 -11.17
N GLU A 51 -13.25 1.14 -10.41
CA GLU A 51 -13.40 2.54 -10.05
C GLU A 51 -12.45 2.92 -8.94
N TYR A 52 -11.87 4.09 -9.06
CA TYR A 52 -10.97 4.64 -8.06
C TYR A 52 -11.17 6.15 -7.94
N THR A 53 -10.70 6.67 -6.85
CA THR A 53 -10.52 8.10 -6.64
C THR A 53 -9.06 8.36 -6.32
N THR A 54 -8.63 9.61 -6.46
CA THR A 54 -7.23 9.97 -6.32
C THR A 54 -7.06 11.32 -5.64
N PHE A 55 -5.95 11.46 -4.97
CA PHE A 55 -5.42 12.73 -4.51
C PHE A 55 -3.88 12.65 -4.48
N SER A 56 -3.23 13.76 -4.25
CA SER A 56 -1.76 13.81 -4.22
C SER A 56 -1.28 14.62 -3.03
N PHE A 57 -0.09 14.31 -2.56
CA PHE A 57 0.62 15.11 -1.58
C PHE A 57 2.11 15.15 -1.91
N THR A 58 2.81 16.13 -1.33
CA THR A 58 4.24 16.33 -1.57
C THR A 58 5.00 16.22 -0.27
N ILE A 59 6.11 15.47 -0.30
CA ILE A 59 7.06 15.41 0.81
C ILE A 59 8.32 16.14 0.38
N ARG A 60 8.78 17.07 1.23
CA ARG A 60 10.04 17.78 1.06
C ARG A 60 11.10 17.10 1.91
N GLN A 61 12.18 16.67 1.25
CA GLN A 61 13.34 16.12 1.93
C GLN A 61 14.55 16.99 1.63
N LYS A 62 15.24 17.42 2.69
CA LYS A 62 16.47 18.19 2.54
C LYS A 62 17.66 17.24 2.70
N ASN A 63 18.48 17.14 1.65
CA ASN A 63 19.74 16.40 1.75
C ASN A 63 20.75 17.26 2.50
N VAL A 64 21.11 16.83 3.69
CA VAL A 64 22.01 17.59 4.60
C VAL A 64 23.42 17.71 4.01
N ALA A 65 23.86 16.74 3.19
CA ALA A 65 25.22 16.72 2.63
C ALA A 65 25.45 17.76 1.53
N ASP A 66 24.46 18.01 0.68
CA ASP A 66 24.59 18.90 -0.50
C ASP A 66 23.68 20.13 -0.42
N GLY A 67 22.85 20.26 0.60
CA GLY A 67 21.89 21.36 0.74
C GLY A 67 20.77 21.35 -0.30
N ILE A 68 20.63 20.27 -1.06
CA ILE A 68 19.60 20.11 -2.10
C ILE A 68 18.29 19.68 -1.48
N GLU A 69 17.23 20.41 -1.80
CA GLU A 69 15.86 20.04 -1.42
C GLU A 69 15.25 19.15 -2.50
N ILE A 70 14.84 17.94 -2.12
CA ILE A 70 14.15 16.99 -3.01
C ILE A 70 12.66 17.04 -2.69
N LEU A 71 11.85 17.28 -3.73
CA LEU A 71 10.40 17.22 -3.66
C LEU A 71 9.94 15.89 -4.24
N SER A 72 9.28 15.08 -3.40
CA SER A 72 8.66 13.83 -3.84
C SER A 72 7.16 13.99 -3.88
N VAL A 73 6.57 13.81 -5.06
CA VAL A 73 5.12 13.84 -5.25
C VAL A 73 4.59 12.43 -5.14
N TYR A 74 3.62 12.24 -4.24
CA TYR A 74 2.94 10.97 -4.03
C TYR A 74 1.54 11.05 -4.63
N HIS A 75 1.26 10.15 -5.56
CA HIS A 75 -0.08 9.96 -6.13
C HIS A 75 -0.77 8.84 -5.38
N VAL A 76 -1.91 9.13 -4.77
CA VAL A 76 -2.69 8.14 -4.01
C VAL A 76 -3.89 7.73 -4.85
N PHE A 77 -4.06 6.43 -5.03
CA PHE A 77 -5.20 5.83 -5.72
C PHE A 77 -5.96 4.97 -4.71
N ILE A 78 -7.24 5.25 -4.56
CA ILE A 78 -8.12 4.50 -3.66
C ILE A 78 -9.09 3.70 -4.52
N PHE A 79 -8.90 2.39 -4.54
CA PHE A 79 -9.81 1.47 -5.23
C PHE A 79 -10.80 0.89 -4.24
N PHE A 80 -12.05 0.83 -4.65
CA PHE A 80 -13.07 0.10 -3.92
C PHE A 80 -13.24 -1.29 -4.50
N VAL A 81 -13.11 -2.31 -3.66
CA VAL A 81 -13.24 -3.70 -4.05
C VAL A 81 -14.23 -4.40 -3.10
N LYS A 82 -15.15 -5.15 -3.67
CA LYS A 82 -16.15 -5.89 -2.88
C LYS A 82 -15.57 -7.24 -2.43
N TYR A 83 -14.78 -7.21 -1.37
CA TYR A 83 -14.35 -8.42 -0.69
C TYR A 83 -15.15 -8.63 0.59
N ASN A 84 -15.87 -9.76 0.69
CA ASN A 84 -16.49 -10.13 1.95
C ASN A 84 -15.42 -10.60 2.96
N GLN A 85 -15.83 -10.85 4.20
CA GLN A 85 -14.89 -11.26 5.25
C GLN A 85 -14.17 -12.57 4.91
N GLN A 86 -14.86 -13.52 4.31
CA GLN A 86 -14.30 -14.81 3.91
C GLN A 86 -13.21 -14.64 2.82
N GLU A 87 -13.46 -13.79 1.85
CA GLU A 87 -12.49 -13.47 0.79
C GLU A 87 -11.27 -12.75 1.35
N GLN A 88 -11.47 -11.78 2.25
CA GLN A 88 -10.38 -11.09 2.95
C GLN A 88 -9.52 -12.10 3.71
N ASN A 89 -10.12 -13.00 4.46
CA ASN A 89 -9.40 -14.03 5.20
C ASN A 89 -8.61 -14.96 4.27
N ARG A 90 -9.19 -15.31 3.13
CA ARG A 90 -8.53 -16.15 2.12
C ARG A 90 -7.31 -15.46 1.53
N LEU A 91 -7.42 -14.18 1.21
CA LEU A 91 -6.31 -13.39 0.65
C LEU A 91 -5.17 -13.24 1.65
N VAL A 92 -5.48 -13.01 2.92
CA VAL A 92 -4.48 -12.95 3.99
C VAL A 92 -3.76 -14.29 4.12
N ARG A 93 -4.47 -15.41 4.10
CA ARG A 93 -3.83 -16.74 4.11
C ARG A 93 -2.90 -16.96 2.91
N LYS A 94 -3.33 -16.54 1.72
CA LYS A 94 -2.49 -16.64 0.51
C LYS A 94 -1.19 -15.84 0.65
N PHE A 95 -1.27 -14.67 1.27
CA PHE A 95 -0.08 -13.86 1.54
C PHE A 95 0.91 -14.62 2.44
N TYR A 96 0.44 -15.19 3.54
CA TYR A 96 1.30 -15.94 4.45
C TYR A 96 1.82 -17.25 3.85
N ASP A 97 1.03 -17.93 3.02
CA ASP A 97 1.50 -19.10 2.27
C ASP A 97 2.64 -18.73 1.31
N ALA A 98 2.49 -17.62 0.59
CA ALA A 98 3.53 -17.12 -0.31
C ALA A 98 4.80 -16.74 0.47
N LYS A 99 4.64 -16.09 1.63
CA LYS A 99 5.76 -15.75 2.51
C LYS A 99 6.48 -17.00 3.01
N ALA A 100 5.75 -17.99 3.46
CA ALA A 100 6.34 -19.27 3.94
C ALA A 100 7.17 -19.96 2.85
N LYS A 101 6.67 -19.98 1.62
CA LYS A 101 7.41 -20.55 0.47
C LYS A 101 8.68 -19.75 0.19
N THR A 102 8.62 -18.44 0.25
CA THR A 102 9.79 -17.58 0.06
C THR A 102 10.83 -17.83 1.16
N ASP A 103 10.40 -17.92 2.42
CA ASP A 103 11.28 -18.15 3.56
C ASP A 103 12.01 -19.51 3.44
N VAL A 104 11.32 -20.57 2.98
CA VAL A 104 11.94 -21.87 2.71
C VAL A 104 13.04 -21.76 1.63
N ARG A 105 12.75 -21.01 0.56
CA ARG A 105 13.75 -20.80 -0.51
C ARG A 105 14.95 -20.00 -0.01
N LYS A 106 14.73 -18.97 0.80
CA LYS A 106 15.81 -18.17 1.40
C LYS A 106 16.70 -19.02 2.30
N GLU A 107 16.10 -19.85 3.13
CA GLU A 107 16.83 -20.78 4.00
C GLU A 107 17.66 -21.78 3.21
N ALA A 108 17.13 -22.28 2.09
CA ALA A 108 17.84 -23.16 1.16
C ALA A 108 18.80 -22.42 0.23
N LYS A 109 18.97 -21.11 0.37
CA LYS A 109 19.80 -20.23 -0.48
C LYS A 109 19.43 -20.30 -1.97
N LEU A 110 18.16 -20.50 -2.26
CA LEU A 110 17.61 -20.49 -3.61
C LEU A 110 17.22 -19.06 -4.03
N PRO A 111 17.20 -18.77 -5.34
CA PRO A 111 16.74 -17.45 -5.83
C PRO A 111 15.31 -17.13 -5.44
N ILE A 112 15.05 -15.85 -5.10
CA ILE A 112 13.72 -15.33 -4.80
C ILE A 112 13.49 -14.05 -5.59
N ARG A 113 12.22 -13.68 -5.74
CA ARG A 113 11.84 -12.35 -6.27
C ARG A 113 11.88 -11.34 -5.13
N LYS A 114 12.96 -10.56 -5.06
CA LYS A 114 13.19 -9.59 -3.97
C LYS A 114 12.07 -8.55 -3.84
N THR A 115 11.50 -8.10 -4.95
CA THR A 115 10.40 -7.14 -4.96
C THR A 115 9.11 -7.70 -4.35
N TYR A 116 8.97 -9.03 -4.29
CA TYR A 116 7.85 -9.72 -3.64
C TYR A 116 8.13 -10.07 -2.18
N ASP A 117 9.28 -9.68 -1.64
CA ASP A 117 9.71 -10.01 -0.27
C ASP A 117 9.96 -8.76 0.58
N GLU A 118 9.21 -7.70 0.35
CA GLU A 118 9.39 -6.42 1.04
C GLU A 118 8.52 -6.27 2.29
N ASN A 119 7.44 -7.02 2.38
CA ASN A 119 6.50 -6.97 3.50
C ASN A 119 6.35 -8.35 4.16
N ASP A 120 6.21 -8.36 5.49
CA ASP A 120 6.09 -9.58 6.27
C ASP A 120 4.70 -9.85 6.83
N LEU A 121 3.84 -8.83 6.88
CA LEU A 121 2.45 -8.96 7.32
C LEU A 121 1.51 -8.24 6.37
N MET A 122 0.30 -8.77 6.23
CA MET A 122 -0.79 -8.15 5.49
C MET A 122 -2.09 -8.28 6.30
N SER A 123 -2.88 -7.21 6.28
CA SER A 123 -4.17 -7.18 6.99
C SER A 123 -5.17 -6.32 6.23
N PHE A 124 -6.44 -6.49 6.54
CA PHE A 124 -7.50 -5.57 6.17
C PHE A 124 -8.00 -4.90 7.45
N ASP A 125 -7.63 -3.66 7.65
CA ASP A 125 -7.89 -2.90 8.87
C ASP A 125 -9.01 -1.88 8.65
N THR A 126 -9.86 -1.70 9.65
CA THR A 126 -10.63 -0.46 9.73
C THR A 126 -9.65 0.70 9.96
N LEU A 127 -10.11 1.93 9.73
CA LEU A 127 -9.26 3.09 9.97
C LEU A 127 -8.82 3.18 11.43
N ASP A 128 -9.73 2.86 12.37
CA ASP A 128 -9.40 2.84 13.80
C ASP A 128 -8.39 1.75 14.15
N GLU A 129 -8.52 0.57 13.56
CA GLU A 129 -7.54 -0.51 13.74
C GLU A 129 -6.16 -0.09 13.21
N TYR A 130 -6.11 0.57 12.05
CA TYR A 130 -4.85 1.09 11.53
C TYR A 130 -4.24 2.15 12.46
N LYS A 131 -5.05 3.11 12.92
CA LYS A 131 -4.60 4.14 13.86
C LYS A 131 -4.03 3.54 15.16
N ALA A 132 -4.52 2.40 15.59
CA ALA A 132 -4.06 1.70 16.79
C ALA A 132 -2.80 0.85 16.57
N ARG A 133 -2.32 0.69 15.35
CA ARG A 133 -1.10 -0.07 15.08
C ARG A 133 0.11 0.57 15.77
N PRO A 134 1.01 -0.24 16.37
CA PRO A 134 2.08 0.29 17.23
C PRO A 134 3.17 1.05 16.48
N ARG A 135 3.46 0.69 15.26
CA ARG A 135 4.49 1.33 14.43
C ARG A 135 3.91 1.63 13.06
N LYS A 136 3.71 2.90 12.78
CA LYS A 136 3.20 3.40 11.51
C LYS A 136 4.22 4.33 10.89
N TRP A 137 4.30 4.35 9.59
CA TRP A 137 5.10 5.34 8.90
C TRP A 137 4.46 6.72 9.03
N ASP A 138 5.18 7.66 9.65
CA ASP A 138 4.67 9.00 9.98
C ASP A 138 4.14 9.75 8.76
N ASN A 139 4.77 9.58 7.61
CA ASN A 139 4.31 10.23 6.37
C ASN A 139 2.93 9.77 5.92
N ILE A 140 2.58 8.50 6.14
CA ILE A 140 1.23 8.00 5.87
C ILE A 140 0.23 8.60 6.86
N VAL A 141 0.60 8.66 8.14
CA VAL A 141 -0.27 9.25 9.16
C VAL A 141 -0.56 10.71 8.85
N LYS A 142 0.47 11.50 8.59
CA LYS A 142 0.34 12.95 8.35
C LYS A 142 -0.31 13.28 7.00
N ASN A 143 0.07 12.57 5.95
CA ASN A 143 -0.30 12.95 4.58
C ASN A 143 -1.48 12.18 4.03
N VAL A 144 -1.93 11.13 4.69
CA VAL A 144 -3.14 10.38 4.33
C VAL A 144 -4.15 10.41 5.46
N VAL A 145 -3.86 9.80 6.58
CA VAL A 145 -4.84 9.62 7.68
C VAL A 145 -5.31 10.97 8.27
N GLN A 146 -4.45 11.96 8.35
CA GLN A 146 -4.76 13.31 8.84
C GLN A 146 -5.05 14.32 7.73
N ASN A 147 -5.09 13.88 6.48
CA ASN A 147 -5.29 14.75 5.33
C ASN A 147 -6.77 14.78 4.93
N ASN A 148 -7.36 15.97 4.90
CA ASN A 148 -8.75 16.15 4.51
C ASN A 148 -9.05 15.65 3.09
N GLU A 149 -8.08 15.71 2.18
CA GLU A 149 -8.24 15.24 0.80
C GLU A 149 -8.49 13.73 0.75
N PHE A 150 -7.93 12.96 1.67
CA PHE A 150 -8.21 11.52 1.81
C PHE A 150 -9.69 11.27 2.08
N TYR A 151 -10.28 12.01 3.01
CA TYR A 151 -11.70 11.87 3.37
C TYR A 151 -12.63 12.40 2.28
N GLN A 152 -12.24 13.46 1.58
CA GLN A 152 -12.96 13.94 0.40
C GLN A 152 -12.97 12.89 -0.71
N ALA A 153 -11.85 12.23 -0.94
CA ALA A 153 -11.73 11.13 -1.91
C ALA A 153 -12.63 9.95 -1.53
N LEU A 154 -12.63 9.54 -0.26
CA LEU A 154 -13.53 8.49 0.23
C LEU A 154 -15.00 8.87 0.06
N ASN A 155 -15.37 10.09 0.37
CA ASN A 155 -16.74 10.60 0.19
C ASN A 155 -17.15 10.61 -1.27
N SER A 156 -16.22 10.90 -2.18
CA SER A 156 -16.46 10.83 -3.63
C SER A 156 -16.83 9.42 -4.08
N LEU A 157 -16.14 8.41 -3.56
CA LEU A 157 -16.47 7.00 -3.82
C LEU A 157 -17.86 6.65 -3.26
N ASN A 158 -18.18 7.10 -2.06
CA ASN A 158 -19.50 6.86 -1.44
C ASN A 158 -20.63 7.44 -2.28
N ARG A 159 -20.46 8.65 -2.83
CA ARG A 159 -21.46 9.30 -3.72
C ARG A 159 -21.70 8.54 -5.01
N ARG A 160 -20.77 7.71 -5.43
CA ARG A 160 -20.91 6.84 -6.63
C ARG A 160 -21.67 5.55 -6.34
N GLY A 161 -22.26 5.40 -5.15
CA GLY A 161 -23.07 4.23 -4.77
C GLY A 161 -22.29 3.12 -4.08
N PHE A 162 -21.05 3.36 -3.68
CA PHE A 162 -20.29 2.42 -2.86
C PHE A 162 -20.65 2.59 -1.39
N ASN A 163 -21.00 1.49 -0.72
CA ASN A 163 -21.28 1.50 0.70
C ASN A 163 -19.98 1.41 1.50
N LEU A 164 -19.57 2.53 2.08
CA LEU A 164 -18.35 2.63 2.89
C LEU A 164 -18.57 2.33 4.38
N ARG A 165 -19.78 1.92 4.76
CA ARG A 165 -20.13 1.58 6.15
C ARG A 165 -19.85 0.13 6.46
#